data_38ff4d20f6720e8dc9cdca1cd8d88302
#
_entry.id   38ff4d20f6720e8dc9cdca1cd8d88302
#
_cell.length_a   1.000
_cell.length_b   1.000
_cell.length_c   1.000
_cell.angle_alpha   90.00
_cell.angle_beta   90.00
_cell.angle_gamma   90.00
#
_symmetry.space_group_name_H-M   'P 1'
#
loop_
_entity.id
_entity.type
_entity.pdbx_description
1 polymer ?
#
loop_
_entity_poly.entity_id
_entity_poly.type
_entity_poly.pdbx_seq_one_letter_code
_entity_poly.pdbx_strand_id
1 'polypeptide(L)'
;DSALVAALAAEALGAENVTGLMMPSPFSSAGSVEDSRELAANLGIKTLELPIGDLMAGFDRALEPVYGLFAKKDGDVTGENIQARIRGLLLSAASNRSGALVLNTGNKSEAAMGYFTLYGDSTGALAVIGDLYKTEVYALAALVNDRAGRKLIPQNIFDKAPSAELAPNQKDED
;
A
#
# COMPACT_ATOMS: atom_id res chain seq x y z
N ASP A 1 7.00 4.02 -1.89
CA ASP A 1 5.92 4.89 -1.43
C ASP A 1 5.63 4.65 0.05
N SER A 2 4.93 3.60 0.44
CA SER A 2 4.55 3.34 1.83
C SER A 2 5.72 3.25 2.80
N ALA A 3 6.87 2.72 2.38
CA ALA A 3 8.08 2.66 3.19
C ALA A 3 8.62 4.05 3.55
N LEU A 4 8.65 4.97 2.59
CA LEU A 4 9.04 6.36 2.84
C LEU A 4 8.04 7.05 3.76
N VAL A 5 6.73 6.90 3.51
CA VAL A 5 5.69 7.49 4.36
C VAL A 5 5.80 6.99 5.80
N ALA A 6 6.02 5.68 6.00
CA ALA A 6 6.19 5.10 7.34
C ALA A 6 7.44 5.67 8.05
N ALA A 7 8.56 5.83 7.33
CA ALA A 7 9.78 6.40 7.89
C ALA A 7 9.60 7.88 8.28
N LEU A 8 8.98 8.69 7.40
CA LEU A 8 8.69 10.10 7.68
C LEU A 8 7.71 10.25 8.85
N ALA A 9 6.68 9.41 8.91
CA ALA A 9 5.73 9.42 10.01
C ALA A 9 6.40 9.06 11.35
N ALA A 10 7.24 8.02 11.37
CA ALA A 10 7.96 7.62 12.59
C ALA A 10 8.95 8.70 13.05
N GLU A 11 9.63 9.38 12.12
CA GLU A 11 10.53 10.51 12.46
C GLU A 11 9.75 11.71 13.00
N ALA A 12 8.61 12.04 12.40
CA ALA A 12 7.84 13.25 12.76
C ALA A 12 6.99 13.09 14.00
N LEU A 13 6.43 11.90 14.24
CA LEU A 13 5.41 11.67 15.27
C LEU A 13 5.91 10.82 16.44
N GLY A 14 7.05 10.15 16.29
CA GLY A 14 7.51 9.09 17.18
C GLY A 14 6.96 7.72 16.76
N ALA A 15 7.81 6.70 16.80
CA ALA A 15 7.48 5.34 16.33
C ALA A 15 6.30 4.72 17.09
N GLU A 16 6.13 5.05 18.37
CA GLU A 16 5.04 4.58 19.22
C GLU A 16 3.66 5.07 18.78
N ASN A 17 3.60 6.17 18.01
CA ASN A 17 2.38 6.77 17.49
C ASN A 17 2.05 6.33 16.06
N VAL A 18 2.88 5.47 15.46
CA VAL A 18 2.69 4.95 14.12
C VAL A 18 2.36 3.46 14.15
N THR A 19 1.36 3.06 13.37
CA THR A 19 0.97 1.65 13.22
C THR A 19 0.86 1.32 11.73
N GLY A 20 1.61 0.32 11.28
CA GLY A 20 1.50 -0.22 9.92
C GLY A 20 0.43 -1.31 9.83
N LEU A 21 -0.44 -1.25 8.84
CA LEU A 21 -1.38 -2.33 8.52
C LEU A 21 -0.86 -3.07 7.27
N MET A 22 -0.42 -4.30 7.44
CA MET A 22 -0.03 -5.17 6.35
C MET A 22 -1.25 -5.97 5.90
N MET A 23 -1.66 -5.81 4.66
CA MET A 23 -2.89 -6.40 4.11
C MET A 23 -2.58 -7.26 2.89
N PRO A 24 -1.87 -8.39 3.07
CA PRO A 24 -1.49 -9.23 1.97
C PRO A 24 -2.71 -9.88 1.30
N SER A 25 -2.64 -9.99 -0.02
CA SER A 25 -3.55 -10.77 -0.85
C SER A 25 -2.87 -12.08 -1.29
N PRO A 26 -3.58 -13.01 -1.94
CA PRO A 26 -2.96 -14.17 -2.57
C PRO A 26 -1.93 -13.84 -3.65
N PHE A 27 -1.91 -12.60 -4.15
CA PHE A 27 -0.97 -12.11 -5.17
C PHE A 27 0.24 -11.39 -4.55
N SER A 28 0.20 -11.08 -3.26
CA SER A 28 1.31 -10.43 -2.56
C SER A 28 2.50 -11.38 -2.46
N SER A 29 3.68 -10.93 -2.87
CA SER A 29 4.90 -11.73 -2.78
C SER A 29 5.35 -11.90 -1.33
N ALA A 30 5.94 -13.05 -1.02
CA ALA A 30 6.53 -13.30 0.31
C ALA A 30 7.58 -12.22 0.64
N GLY A 31 8.36 -11.78 -0.35
CA GLY A 31 9.36 -10.72 -0.17
C GLY A 31 8.74 -9.40 0.26
N SER A 32 7.59 -8.99 -0.31
CA SER A 32 6.92 -7.74 0.12
C SER A 32 6.45 -7.78 1.57
N VAL A 33 6.00 -8.93 2.04
CA VAL A 33 5.60 -9.11 3.45
C VAL A 33 6.83 -9.07 4.37
N GLU A 34 7.91 -9.73 3.99
CA GLU A 34 9.18 -9.74 4.73
C GLU A 34 9.82 -8.35 4.79
N ASP A 35 9.90 -7.65 3.65
CA ASP A 35 10.43 -6.28 3.59
C ASP A 35 9.61 -5.32 4.47
N SER A 36 8.29 -5.50 4.53
CA SER A 36 7.41 -4.70 5.39
C SER A 36 7.66 -4.97 6.89
N ARG A 37 7.90 -6.24 7.27
CA ARG A 37 8.25 -6.59 8.65
C ARG A 37 9.62 -6.07 9.04
N GLU A 38 10.62 -6.20 8.17
CA GLU A 38 11.96 -5.66 8.39
C GLU A 38 11.91 -4.13 8.53
N LEU A 39 11.21 -3.43 7.64
CA LEU A 39 11.01 -1.99 7.74
C LEU A 39 10.40 -1.59 9.08
N ALA A 40 9.33 -2.26 9.50
CA ALA A 40 8.66 -1.97 10.76
C ALA A 40 9.57 -2.19 11.97
N ALA A 41 10.36 -3.26 11.96
CA ALA A 41 11.36 -3.53 13.00
C ALA A 41 12.44 -2.45 13.03
N ASN A 42 12.96 -2.04 11.86
CA ASN A 42 13.95 -1.00 11.73
C ASN A 42 13.47 0.37 12.24
N LEU A 43 12.19 0.69 12.00
CA LEU A 43 11.53 1.91 12.44
C LEU A 43 11.07 1.85 13.91
N GLY A 44 10.92 0.65 14.49
CA GLY A 44 10.36 0.46 15.82
C GLY A 44 8.84 0.72 15.90
N ILE A 45 8.13 0.66 14.78
CA ILE A 45 6.68 0.86 14.72
C ILE A 45 5.90 -0.44 14.97
N LYS A 46 4.67 -0.32 15.44
CA LYS A 46 3.76 -1.46 15.57
C LYS A 46 3.22 -1.87 14.20
N THR A 47 2.94 -3.16 14.03
CA THR A 47 2.27 -3.69 12.83
C THR A 47 1.14 -4.63 13.19
N LEU A 48 0.12 -4.63 12.34
CA LEU A 48 -0.94 -5.63 12.33
C LEU A 48 -1.00 -6.25 10.93
N GLU A 49 -1.11 -7.57 10.88
CA GLU A 49 -1.28 -8.29 9.62
C GLU A 49 -2.74 -8.70 9.47
N LEU A 50 -3.38 -8.25 8.40
CA LEU A 50 -4.78 -8.44 8.06
C LEU A 50 -4.89 -9.02 6.64
N PRO A 51 -4.71 -10.34 6.44
CA PRO A 51 -4.83 -10.95 5.13
C PRO A 51 -6.22 -10.73 4.53
N ILE A 52 -6.28 -10.35 3.26
CA ILE A 52 -7.54 -9.98 2.60
C ILE A 52 -8.18 -11.10 1.76
N GLY A 53 -7.56 -12.27 1.69
CA GLY A 53 -8.01 -13.37 0.82
C GLY A 53 -9.45 -13.81 1.06
N ASP A 54 -9.85 -13.99 2.32
CA ASP A 54 -11.23 -14.39 2.67
C ASP A 54 -12.26 -13.29 2.33
N LEU A 55 -11.86 -12.02 2.47
CA LEU A 55 -12.71 -10.90 2.09
C LEU A 55 -12.90 -10.85 0.57
N MET A 56 -11.83 -11.05 -0.21
CA MET A 56 -11.91 -11.15 -1.67
C MET A 56 -12.87 -12.27 -2.08
N ALA A 57 -12.71 -13.47 -1.53
CA ALA A 57 -13.62 -14.60 -1.80
C ALA A 57 -15.07 -14.30 -1.38
N GLY A 58 -15.27 -13.52 -0.33
CA GLY A 58 -16.58 -13.04 0.09
C GLY A 58 -17.23 -12.10 -0.94
N PHE A 59 -16.45 -11.15 -1.46
CA PHE A 59 -16.90 -10.24 -2.52
C PHE A 59 -17.19 -10.99 -3.82
N ASP A 60 -16.36 -11.94 -4.23
CA ASP A 60 -16.60 -12.75 -5.44
C ASP A 60 -17.91 -13.50 -5.36
N ARG A 61 -18.20 -14.16 -4.22
CA ARG A 61 -19.50 -14.82 -4.00
C ARG A 61 -20.67 -13.84 -4.05
N ALA A 62 -20.53 -12.67 -3.45
CA ALA A 62 -21.59 -11.66 -3.44
C ALA A 62 -21.84 -11.05 -4.83
N LEU A 63 -20.83 -10.99 -5.68
CA LEU A 63 -20.89 -10.44 -7.03
C LEU A 63 -21.21 -11.48 -8.11
N GLU A 64 -21.36 -12.76 -7.76
CA GLU A 64 -21.72 -13.80 -8.72
C GLU A 64 -22.94 -13.45 -9.61
N PRO A 65 -24.02 -12.85 -9.09
CA PRO A 65 -25.14 -12.41 -9.92
C PRO A 65 -24.78 -11.30 -10.91
N VAL A 66 -23.84 -10.43 -10.54
CA VAL A 66 -23.32 -9.35 -11.41
C VAL A 66 -22.50 -9.95 -12.54
N TYR A 67 -21.61 -10.90 -12.21
CA TYR A 67 -20.78 -11.61 -13.19
C TYR A 67 -21.62 -12.46 -14.15
N GLY A 68 -22.73 -13.03 -13.69
CA GLY A 68 -23.69 -13.72 -14.54
C GLY A 68 -24.47 -12.80 -15.48
N LEU A 69 -24.66 -11.53 -15.11
CA LEU A 69 -25.41 -10.56 -15.90
C LEU A 69 -24.51 -9.83 -16.93
N PHE A 70 -23.26 -9.55 -16.56
CA PHE A 70 -22.32 -8.79 -17.37
C PHE A 70 -21.10 -9.64 -17.73
N ALA A 71 -20.88 -9.83 -19.03
CA ALA A 71 -19.69 -10.55 -19.50
C ALA A 71 -18.41 -9.76 -19.17
N LYS A 72 -17.35 -10.48 -18.86
CA LYS A 72 -16.02 -9.91 -18.67
C LYS A 72 -15.57 -9.19 -19.95
N LYS A 73 -15.05 -7.97 -19.79
CA LYS A 73 -14.48 -7.17 -20.88
C LYS A 73 -12.96 -7.31 -20.92
N ASP A 74 -12.36 -7.02 -22.06
CA ASP A 74 -10.92 -6.85 -22.15
C ASP A 74 -10.48 -5.66 -21.25
N GLY A 75 -9.40 -5.85 -20.50
CA GLY A 75 -8.92 -4.86 -19.53
C GLY A 75 -9.81 -4.71 -18.27
N ASP A 76 -10.59 -5.73 -17.94
CA ASP A 76 -11.41 -5.74 -16.71
C ASP A 76 -10.53 -5.77 -15.45
N VAL A 77 -10.52 -4.68 -14.74
CA VAL A 77 -9.78 -4.45 -13.48
C VAL A 77 -10.65 -4.64 -12.23
N THR A 78 -11.81 -5.30 -12.35
CA THR A 78 -12.76 -5.47 -11.23
C THR A 78 -12.08 -6.08 -10.01
N GLY A 79 -11.36 -7.19 -10.18
CA GLY A 79 -10.70 -7.90 -9.08
C GLY A 79 -9.60 -7.07 -8.42
N GLU A 80 -8.83 -6.29 -9.20
CA GLU A 80 -7.79 -5.40 -8.72
C GLU A 80 -8.39 -4.26 -7.89
N ASN A 81 -9.42 -3.62 -8.43
CA ASN A 81 -10.14 -2.54 -7.76
C ASN A 81 -10.86 -2.98 -6.47
N ILE A 82 -11.37 -4.21 -6.43
CA ILE A 82 -11.96 -4.78 -5.20
C ILE A 82 -10.88 -4.91 -4.12
N GLN A 83 -9.70 -5.43 -4.46
CA GLN A 83 -8.59 -5.55 -3.49
C GLN A 83 -8.20 -4.18 -2.91
N ALA A 84 -8.02 -3.18 -3.75
CA ALA A 84 -7.68 -1.83 -3.31
C ALA A 84 -8.76 -1.25 -2.36
N ARG A 85 -10.05 -1.44 -2.70
CA ARG A 85 -11.17 -0.96 -1.87
C ARG A 85 -11.35 -1.74 -0.57
N ILE A 86 -11.08 -3.04 -0.55
CA ILE A 86 -11.04 -3.82 0.70
C ILE A 86 -9.99 -3.24 1.64
N ARG A 87 -8.79 -2.93 1.16
CA ARG A 87 -7.74 -2.29 1.96
C ARG A 87 -8.18 -0.91 2.46
N GLY A 88 -8.78 -0.09 1.60
CA GLY A 88 -9.33 1.21 1.99
C GLY A 88 -10.40 1.11 3.07
N LEU A 89 -11.28 0.11 2.99
CA LEU A 89 -12.31 -0.16 4.00
C LEU A 89 -11.69 -0.57 5.35
N LEU A 90 -10.69 -1.46 5.35
CA LEU A 90 -10.01 -1.88 6.57
C LEU A 90 -9.25 -0.72 7.24
N LEU A 91 -8.57 0.12 6.45
CA LEU A 91 -7.93 1.34 6.94
C LEU A 91 -8.94 2.31 7.57
N SER A 92 -10.07 2.53 6.90
CA SER A 92 -11.14 3.39 7.41
C SER A 92 -11.75 2.85 8.70
N ALA A 93 -11.97 1.54 8.79
CA ALA A 93 -12.48 0.89 9.99
C ALA A 93 -11.48 1.01 11.16
N ALA A 94 -10.19 0.79 10.90
CA ALA A 94 -9.13 0.97 11.90
C ALA A 94 -9.05 2.42 12.39
N SER A 95 -9.12 3.39 11.48
CA SER A 95 -9.17 4.83 11.79
C SER A 95 -10.37 5.18 12.69
N ASN A 96 -11.57 4.76 12.30
CA ASN A 96 -12.78 5.00 13.09
C ASN A 96 -12.71 4.39 14.50
N ARG A 97 -12.11 3.21 14.61
CA ARG A 97 -12.00 2.51 15.89
C ARG A 97 -10.96 3.12 16.83
N SER A 98 -9.83 3.58 16.27
CA SER A 98 -8.69 4.09 17.04
C SER A 98 -8.69 5.61 17.22
N GLY A 99 -9.37 6.36 16.34
CA GLY A 99 -9.24 7.80 16.19
C GLY A 99 -7.97 8.25 15.48
N ALA A 100 -7.15 7.32 14.98
CA ALA A 100 -5.93 7.63 14.25
C ALA A 100 -6.23 8.10 12.82
N LEU A 101 -5.40 9.00 12.28
CA LEU A 101 -5.46 9.39 10.88
C LEU A 101 -4.81 8.34 9.99
N VAL A 102 -5.42 8.08 8.85
CA VAL A 102 -4.80 7.28 7.78
C VAL A 102 -3.92 8.19 6.94
N LEU A 103 -2.65 7.81 6.77
CA LEU A 103 -1.73 8.46 5.85
C LEU A 103 -1.84 7.79 4.48
N ASN A 104 -2.16 8.57 3.47
CA ASN A 104 -2.15 8.12 2.09
C ASN A 104 -0.71 8.01 1.57
N THR A 105 -0.42 6.97 0.82
CA THR A 105 0.92 6.69 0.28
C THR A 105 1.04 6.89 -1.22
N GLY A 106 0.00 7.45 -1.86
CA GLY A 106 0.00 7.79 -3.28
C GLY A 106 0.96 8.95 -3.59
N ASN A 107 1.68 8.83 -4.68
CA ASN A 107 2.61 9.84 -5.16
C ASN A 107 2.01 10.64 -6.34
N LYS A 108 2.71 11.71 -6.74
CA LYS A 108 2.28 12.60 -7.83
C LYS A 108 2.24 11.91 -9.20
N SER A 109 3.14 10.96 -9.46
CA SER A 109 3.16 10.23 -10.73
C SER A 109 1.90 9.39 -10.89
N GLU A 110 1.52 8.64 -9.84
CA GLU A 110 0.29 7.85 -9.81
C GLU A 110 -0.96 8.74 -10.00
N ALA A 111 -1.00 9.87 -9.29
CA ALA A 111 -2.11 10.82 -9.42
C ALA A 111 -2.20 11.45 -10.82
N ALA A 112 -1.07 11.78 -11.44
CA ALA A 112 -1.00 12.38 -12.77
C ALA A 112 -1.42 11.41 -13.89
N MET A 113 -1.09 10.12 -13.72
CA MET A 113 -1.43 9.06 -14.68
C MET A 113 -2.81 8.45 -14.45
N GLY A 114 -3.45 8.76 -13.30
CA GLY A 114 -4.69 8.10 -12.90
C GLY A 114 -4.47 6.65 -12.46
N TYR A 115 -3.25 6.28 -12.10
CA TYR A 115 -2.88 4.93 -11.66
C TYR A 115 -3.18 4.73 -10.17
N PHE A 116 -4.43 4.78 -9.83
CA PHE A 116 -4.95 4.54 -8.47
C PHE A 116 -6.43 4.17 -8.52
N THR A 117 -6.91 3.54 -7.46
CA THR A 117 -8.32 3.18 -7.31
C THR A 117 -9.01 4.13 -6.34
N LEU A 118 -10.06 4.83 -6.81
CA LEU A 118 -10.91 5.66 -5.95
C LEU A 118 -11.49 4.84 -4.80
N TYR A 119 -11.41 5.40 -3.58
CA TYR A 119 -11.84 4.75 -2.33
C TYR A 119 -11.05 3.48 -1.96
N GLY A 120 -9.95 3.21 -2.68
CA GLY A 120 -9.02 2.14 -2.41
C GLY A 120 -7.70 2.69 -1.86
N ASP A 121 -6.66 2.60 -2.65
CA ASP A 121 -5.33 3.14 -2.35
C ASP A 121 -5.28 4.68 -2.31
N SER A 122 -6.29 5.37 -2.87
CA SER A 122 -6.48 6.82 -2.66
C SER A 122 -7.00 7.18 -1.26
N THR A 123 -7.32 6.21 -0.39
CA THR A 123 -7.86 6.45 0.94
C THR A 123 -6.79 7.06 1.87
N GLY A 124 -7.15 8.11 2.59
CA GLY A 124 -6.31 8.75 3.62
C GLY A 124 -6.70 10.19 3.88
N ALA A 125 -6.33 10.69 5.04
CA ALA A 125 -6.59 12.07 5.46
C ALA A 125 -5.49 13.04 5.01
N LEU A 126 -4.28 12.53 4.77
CA LEU A 126 -3.12 13.31 4.32
C LEU A 126 -2.29 12.49 3.32
N ALA A 127 -2.08 13.02 2.13
CA ALA A 127 -1.18 12.47 1.13
C ALA A 127 0.25 13.01 1.37
N VAL A 128 1.03 12.29 2.17
CA VAL A 128 2.35 12.74 2.67
C VAL A 128 3.34 13.01 1.54
N ILE A 129 3.25 12.24 0.45
CA ILE A 129 4.13 12.31 -0.72
C ILE A 129 3.36 12.66 -2.01
N GLY A 130 2.15 13.21 -1.87
CA GLY A 130 1.26 13.47 -3.01
C GLY A 130 1.72 14.53 -4.00
N ASP A 131 2.72 15.32 -3.67
CA ASP A 131 3.36 16.32 -4.53
C ASP A 131 4.75 15.89 -5.05
N LEU A 132 5.21 14.68 -4.70
CA LEU A 132 6.49 14.12 -5.15
C LEU A 132 6.30 13.15 -6.32
N TYR A 133 7.14 13.29 -7.36
CA TYR A 133 7.24 12.29 -8.42
C TYR A 133 7.91 11.01 -7.93
N LYS A 134 7.65 9.89 -8.57
CA LYS A 134 8.22 8.59 -8.20
C LYS A 134 9.74 8.59 -8.05
N THR A 135 10.45 9.30 -8.93
CA THR A 135 11.91 9.47 -8.87
C THR A 135 12.36 10.22 -7.63
N GLU A 136 11.60 11.24 -7.20
CA GLU A 136 11.88 12.01 -5.99
C GLU A 136 11.61 11.18 -4.72
N VAL A 137 10.59 10.30 -4.76
CA VAL A 137 10.31 9.34 -3.67
C VAL A 137 11.52 8.42 -3.43
N TYR A 138 12.14 7.89 -4.49
CA TYR A 138 13.36 7.09 -4.37
C TYR A 138 14.54 7.89 -3.83
N ALA A 139 14.74 9.11 -4.33
CA ALA A 139 15.82 9.99 -3.86
C ALA A 139 15.66 10.33 -2.37
N LEU A 140 14.43 10.63 -1.94
CA LEU A 140 14.14 10.91 -0.54
C LEU A 140 14.32 9.68 0.36
N ALA A 141 13.90 8.51 -0.11
CA ALA A 141 14.08 7.25 0.62
C ALA A 141 15.58 6.92 0.83
N ALA A 142 16.42 7.17 -0.18
CA ALA A 142 17.86 7.04 -0.07
C ALA A 142 18.43 8.04 0.95
N LEU A 143 18.00 9.31 0.90
CA LEU A 143 18.39 10.34 1.85
C LEU A 143 18.02 9.98 3.30
N VAL A 144 16.87 9.35 3.53
CA VAL A 144 16.47 8.88 4.87
C VAL A 144 17.47 7.86 5.40
N ASN A 145 17.91 6.90 4.57
CA ASN A 145 18.95 5.92 4.95
C ASN A 145 20.31 6.59 5.23
N ASP A 146 20.71 7.52 4.38
CA ASP A 146 21.98 8.26 4.53
C ASP A 146 21.98 9.06 5.84
N ARG A 147 20.92 9.79 6.14
CA ARG A 147 20.78 10.54 7.40
C ARG A 147 20.77 9.65 8.63
N ALA A 148 20.15 8.49 8.54
CA ALA A 148 20.12 7.50 9.62
C ALA A 148 21.46 6.80 9.84
N GLY A 149 22.39 6.87 8.88
CA GLY A 149 23.67 6.14 8.88
C GLY A 149 23.50 4.61 8.86
N ARG A 150 22.31 4.13 8.46
CA ARG A 150 21.99 2.70 8.38
C ARG A 150 20.85 2.47 7.36
N LYS A 151 20.69 1.22 6.93
CA LYS A 151 19.57 0.81 6.05
C LYS A 151 18.26 0.75 6.83
N LEU A 152 17.67 1.91 7.12
CA LEU A 152 16.39 2.03 7.79
C LEU A 152 15.27 1.48 6.90
N ILE A 153 15.27 1.90 5.64
CA ILE A 153 14.45 1.32 4.57
C ILE A 153 15.26 0.20 3.93
N PRO A 154 14.76 -1.07 3.94
CA PRO A 154 15.48 -2.23 3.39
C PRO A 154 15.89 -2.05 1.93
N GLN A 155 17.07 -2.57 1.56
CA GLN A 155 17.62 -2.45 0.21
C GLN A 155 16.72 -3.10 -0.85
N ASN A 156 16.07 -4.23 -0.51
CA ASN A 156 15.16 -4.93 -1.43
C ASN A 156 14.03 -4.04 -1.94
N ILE A 157 13.58 -3.05 -1.13
CA ILE A 157 12.54 -2.09 -1.52
C ILE A 157 13.01 -1.16 -2.65
N PHE A 158 14.32 -0.90 -2.74
CA PHE A 158 14.90 -0.13 -3.84
C PHE A 158 15.18 -0.96 -5.08
N ASP A 159 15.58 -2.23 -4.88
CA ASP A 159 16.04 -3.11 -5.95
C ASP A 159 14.87 -3.79 -6.67
N LYS A 160 13.73 -3.93 -6.00
CA LYS A 160 12.53 -4.54 -6.55
C LYS A 160 11.87 -3.62 -7.58
N ALA A 161 11.50 -4.18 -8.73
CA ALA A 161 10.70 -3.46 -9.72
C ALA A 161 9.35 -3.03 -9.11
N PRO A 162 8.88 -1.81 -9.37
CA PRO A 162 7.58 -1.35 -8.92
C PRO A 162 6.46 -2.29 -9.39
N SER A 163 5.55 -2.62 -8.48
CA SER A 163 4.37 -3.43 -8.80
C SER A 163 3.29 -3.20 -7.76
N ALA A 164 2.05 -3.04 -8.20
CA ALA A 164 0.88 -2.99 -7.32
C ALA A 164 0.53 -4.35 -6.69
N GLU A 165 1.07 -5.46 -7.20
CA GLU A 165 0.83 -6.85 -6.74
C GLU A 165 -0.68 -7.20 -6.62
N LEU A 166 -1.48 -6.74 -7.56
CA LEU A 166 -2.93 -6.99 -7.60
C LEU A 166 -3.30 -8.15 -8.53
N ALA A 167 -2.38 -8.55 -9.42
CA ALA A 167 -2.51 -9.65 -10.36
C ALA A 167 -1.22 -10.48 -10.43
N PRO A 168 -1.28 -11.72 -10.96
CA PRO A 168 -0.08 -12.55 -11.12
C PRO A 168 0.95 -11.88 -12.03
N ASN A 169 2.21 -11.80 -11.57
CA ASN A 169 3.35 -11.26 -12.32
C ASN A 169 3.20 -9.81 -12.82
N GLN A 170 2.32 -9.03 -12.20
CA GLN A 170 2.08 -7.62 -12.54
C GLN A 170 3.34 -6.78 -12.33
N LYS A 171 3.59 -5.85 -13.26
CA LYS A 171 4.58 -4.78 -13.14
C LYS A 171 3.92 -3.44 -13.48
N ASP A 172 4.40 -2.36 -12.87
CA ASP A 172 3.83 -1.02 -13.10
C ASP A 172 4.18 -0.44 -14.50
N GLU A 173 4.94 -1.17 -15.30
CA GLU A 173 5.29 -0.82 -16.68
C GLU A 173 4.39 -1.49 -17.75
N ASP A 174 3.43 -2.30 -17.34
CA ASP A 174 2.54 -3.07 -18.24
C ASP A 174 1.31 -2.25 -18.70
#